data_f627cb63f49a274a2b1b3560414879e6
#
_entry.id   f627cb63f49a274a2b1b3560414879e6
#
_cell.length_a   1.000
_cell.length_b   1.000
_cell.length_c   1.000
_cell.angle_alpha   90.00
_cell.angle_beta   90.00
_cell.angle_gamma   90.00
#
_symmetry.space_group_name_H-M   'P 1'
#
loop_
_entity.id
_entity.type
_entity.pdbx_description
1 polymer ?
#
loop_
_entity_poly.entity_id
_entity_poly.type
_entity_poly.pdbx_seq_one_letter_code
_entity_poly.pdbx_strand_id
1 'polypeptide(L)'
;MNKTPFVTKEQLEEIIKTYPTPFHIYDEKGIRENAKAMKEAFSWNKGFKEYFAVKATPNPYLINILREYGCGTDCSSKTELMLSEAMGVSGSDIMFSSNETPASEYEYAAKLGATINLDDFTHIEFLEKVLGKLPETLSMRYNPGGVFTISNGIMDNPGDAKYGFTTEQLFEGFRILKEKGVKRFGIHAFLASNTVTNEYYPTLAKQLFELAVKVKEDTGVSVSFINLSGGVGIPYRPEQEKNDIYAIGEGVRKVFEEVLVPAGLGDVAIYTELGRFMMGPYGHLVTTAIHEKHTHKEYIGCDACAVNLMRPAMYGAYHHITVMGKEDAPCDHKYDVVGSLCENNDKFAIDRMLPKIDKGDLLVIHDTGAHGFAMGYNYNGKLKSAELLLKEDGSVQLIRRAETPKDYFATFDGLDIWDKFQF
;
A
#
# COMPACT_ATOMS: atom_id res chain seq x y z
N MET A 1 1.30 23.66 -1.36
CA MET A 1 2.28 23.45 -0.26
C MET A 1 3.62 23.06 -0.91
N ASN A 2 4.74 23.72 -0.58
CA ASN A 2 6.04 23.24 -1.07
C ASN A 2 6.33 21.88 -0.44
N LYS A 3 6.62 20.88 -1.26
CA LYS A 3 7.06 19.56 -0.75
C LYS A 3 8.53 19.67 -0.34
N THR A 4 8.80 19.45 0.92
CA THR A 4 10.16 19.50 1.49
C THR A 4 10.59 18.07 1.84
N PRO A 5 11.78 17.62 1.41
CA PRO A 5 12.32 16.33 1.84
C PRO A 5 12.51 16.30 3.37
N PHE A 6 12.32 15.14 3.98
CA PHE A 6 12.64 14.94 5.41
C PHE A 6 14.13 14.71 5.68
N VAL A 7 14.95 14.73 4.64
CA VAL A 7 16.43 14.66 4.69
C VAL A 7 17.03 15.91 4.10
N THR A 8 18.15 16.38 4.66
CA THR A 8 18.92 17.50 4.12
C THR A 8 19.95 17.04 3.11
N LYS A 9 20.48 17.98 2.32
CA LYS A 9 21.57 17.70 1.39
C LYS A 9 22.80 17.14 2.10
N GLU A 10 23.19 17.75 3.22
CA GLU A 10 24.37 17.34 4.02
C GLU A 10 24.20 15.93 4.57
N GLN A 11 22.98 15.58 5.03
CA GLN A 11 22.68 14.20 5.46
C GLN A 11 22.82 13.22 4.29
N LEU A 12 22.30 13.55 3.12
CA LEU A 12 22.45 12.69 1.94
C LEU A 12 23.88 12.55 1.50
N GLU A 13 24.67 13.63 1.50
CA GLU A 13 26.10 13.59 1.18
C GLU A 13 26.91 12.71 2.14
N GLU A 14 26.48 12.58 3.39
CA GLU A 14 27.09 11.65 4.34
C GLU A 14 26.62 10.21 4.10
N ILE A 15 25.31 10.01 3.86
CA ILE A 15 24.72 8.69 3.62
C ILE A 15 25.34 8.02 2.38
N ILE A 16 25.51 8.77 1.29
CA ILE A 16 26.02 8.20 0.03
C ILE A 16 27.47 7.71 0.11
N LYS A 17 28.24 8.13 1.12
CA LYS A 17 29.59 7.58 1.35
C LYS A 17 29.55 6.11 1.75
N THR A 18 28.47 5.67 2.40
CA THR A 18 28.29 4.29 2.85
C THR A 18 27.31 3.54 1.95
N TYR A 19 26.24 4.19 1.53
CA TYR A 19 25.17 3.61 0.73
C TYR A 19 25.03 4.43 -0.57
N PRO A 20 25.66 3.99 -1.67
CA PRO A 20 25.58 4.72 -2.94
C PRO A 20 24.14 4.74 -3.47
N THR A 21 23.80 5.79 -4.21
CA THR A 21 22.53 5.88 -4.95
C THR A 21 22.45 4.81 -6.05
N PRO A 22 21.24 4.39 -6.48
CA PRO A 22 19.95 4.80 -5.91
C PRO A 22 19.62 4.00 -4.64
N PHE A 23 18.83 4.58 -3.75
CA PHE A 23 18.23 3.89 -2.60
C PHE A 23 16.88 4.50 -2.22
N HIS A 24 16.03 3.70 -1.58
CA HIS A 24 14.86 4.21 -0.87
C HIS A 24 15.25 4.56 0.57
N ILE A 25 14.74 5.69 1.07
CA ILE A 25 14.91 6.07 2.48
C ILE A 25 13.56 6.38 3.10
N TYR A 26 13.35 5.92 4.33
CA TYR A 26 12.09 6.07 5.06
C TYR A 26 12.31 6.89 6.34
N ASP A 27 11.30 7.68 6.70
CA ASP A 27 11.27 8.55 7.89
C ASP A 27 10.57 7.84 9.06
N GLU A 28 11.33 7.33 10.02
CA GLU A 28 10.78 6.68 11.21
C GLU A 28 9.83 7.59 11.98
N LYS A 29 10.21 8.85 12.18
CA LYS A 29 9.40 9.82 12.94
C LYS A 29 8.05 10.05 12.28
N GLY A 30 8.03 10.34 10.99
CA GLY A 30 6.78 10.56 10.26
C GLY A 30 5.87 9.34 10.25
N ILE A 31 6.44 8.12 10.12
CA ILE A 31 5.68 6.86 10.20
C ILE A 31 5.03 6.70 11.58
N ARG A 32 5.76 6.96 12.67
CA ARG A 32 5.25 6.87 14.04
C ARG A 32 4.14 7.89 14.31
N GLU A 33 4.36 9.14 13.92
CA GLU A 33 3.36 10.21 14.08
C GLU A 33 2.06 9.87 13.33
N ASN A 34 2.16 9.35 12.11
CA ASN A 34 0.99 8.98 11.31
C ASN A 34 0.24 7.75 11.89
N ALA A 35 0.97 6.74 12.35
CA ALA A 35 0.38 5.57 12.99
C ALA A 35 -0.37 5.95 14.28
N LYS A 36 0.20 6.87 15.07
CA LYS A 36 -0.44 7.43 16.26
C LYS A 36 -1.71 8.20 15.90
N ALA A 37 -1.65 9.08 14.91
CA ALA A 37 -2.81 9.85 14.45
C ALA A 37 -3.95 8.94 13.95
N MET A 38 -3.62 7.88 13.20
CA MET A 38 -4.61 6.89 12.76
C MET A 38 -5.32 6.21 13.92
N LYS A 39 -4.56 5.75 14.91
CA LYS A 39 -5.10 5.12 16.12
C LYS A 39 -6.00 6.07 16.92
N GLU A 40 -5.58 7.33 17.06
CA GLU A 40 -6.36 8.35 17.79
C GLU A 40 -7.66 8.70 17.07
N ALA A 41 -7.62 8.86 15.74
CA ALA A 41 -8.77 9.25 14.94
C ALA A 41 -9.93 8.24 15.01
N PHE A 42 -9.64 6.96 15.21
CA PHE A 42 -10.62 5.89 15.31
C PHE A 42 -10.79 5.33 16.73
N SER A 43 -10.22 5.98 17.75
CA SER A 43 -10.28 5.53 19.15
C SER A 43 -11.69 5.45 19.75
N TRP A 44 -12.66 6.10 19.12
CA TRP A 44 -14.08 6.02 19.47
C TRP A 44 -14.69 4.64 19.26
N ASN A 45 -14.16 3.83 18.33
CA ASN A 45 -14.59 2.46 18.09
C ASN A 45 -13.67 1.49 18.83
N LYS A 46 -14.19 0.81 19.86
CA LYS A 46 -13.41 -0.07 20.73
C LYS A 46 -12.77 -1.26 20.00
N GLY A 47 -13.38 -1.68 18.89
CA GLY A 47 -12.91 -2.78 18.08
C GLY A 47 -12.01 -2.34 16.91
N PHE A 48 -11.72 -1.05 16.78
CA PHE A 48 -10.95 -0.53 15.66
C PHE A 48 -9.60 -1.22 15.50
N LYS A 49 -9.27 -1.57 14.25
CA LYS A 49 -7.96 -2.08 13.89
C LYS A 49 -7.55 -1.67 12.49
N GLU A 50 -6.36 -1.11 12.37
CA GLU A 50 -5.67 -0.96 11.10
C GLU A 50 -4.89 -2.24 10.79
N TYR A 51 -5.10 -2.81 9.62
CA TYR A 51 -4.30 -3.90 9.06
C TYR A 51 -3.44 -3.31 7.94
N PHE A 52 -2.17 -3.09 8.21
CA PHE A 52 -1.29 -2.51 7.20
C PHE A 52 -1.21 -3.42 5.96
N ALA A 53 -1.52 -2.85 4.79
CA ALA A 53 -1.44 -3.57 3.51
C ALA A 53 0.03 -3.88 3.17
N VAL A 54 0.45 -5.13 3.40
CA VAL A 54 1.86 -5.57 3.24
C VAL A 54 2.39 -5.30 1.84
N LYS A 55 1.55 -5.49 0.81
CA LYS A 55 1.88 -5.19 -0.60
C LYS A 55 2.37 -3.77 -0.86
N ALA A 56 1.99 -2.81 -0.01
CA ALA A 56 2.42 -1.43 -0.18
C ALA A 56 3.92 -1.26 0.13
N THR A 57 4.40 -1.91 1.19
CA THR A 57 5.80 -1.82 1.63
C THR A 57 6.17 -3.08 2.44
N PRO A 58 6.54 -4.19 1.78
CA PRO A 58 6.79 -5.48 2.43
C PRO A 58 8.17 -5.50 3.09
N ASN A 59 8.36 -4.68 4.11
CA ASN A 59 9.60 -4.58 4.87
C ASN A 59 9.32 -4.77 6.37
N PRO A 60 9.88 -5.82 7.00
CA PRO A 60 9.58 -6.17 8.39
C PRO A 60 9.98 -5.09 9.39
N TYR A 61 11.03 -4.32 9.14
CA TYR A 61 11.42 -3.21 10.01
C TYR A 61 10.34 -2.14 10.09
N LEU A 62 9.80 -1.74 8.94
CA LEU A 62 8.75 -0.72 8.84
C LEU A 62 7.41 -1.22 9.39
N ILE A 63 7.04 -2.46 9.08
CA ILE A 63 5.81 -3.06 9.59
C ILE A 63 5.88 -3.18 11.12
N ASN A 64 7.02 -3.53 11.71
CA ASN A 64 7.19 -3.60 13.15
C ASN A 64 6.99 -2.25 13.85
N ILE A 65 7.38 -1.13 13.22
CA ILE A 65 7.06 0.21 13.75
C ILE A 65 5.55 0.39 13.86
N LEU A 66 4.79 0.03 12.81
CA LEU A 66 3.32 0.14 12.82
C LEU A 66 2.67 -0.77 13.88
N ARG A 67 3.24 -1.97 14.10
CA ARG A 67 2.76 -2.92 15.11
C ARG A 67 2.86 -2.38 16.55
N GLU A 68 3.81 -1.52 16.85
CA GLU A 68 3.91 -0.86 18.16
C GLU A 68 2.66 0.00 18.46
N TYR A 69 1.95 0.43 17.43
CA TYR A 69 0.68 1.17 17.54
C TYR A 69 -0.56 0.27 17.46
N GLY A 70 -0.39 -1.04 17.36
CA GLY A 70 -1.47 -2.02 17.34
C GLY A 70 -1.93 -2.43 15.95
N CYS A 71 -1.24 -2.03 14.88
CA CYS A 71 -1.56 -2.46 13.53
C CYS A 71 -1.35 -3.96 13.35
N GLY A 72 -2.29 -4.61 12.66
CA GLY A 72 -2.12 -5.94 12.09
C GLY A 72 -1.51 -5.88 10.70
N THR A 73 -1.55 -7.01 9.99
CA THR A 73 -1.11 -7.11 8.58
C THR A 73 -2.27 -7.56 7.69
N ASP A 74 -2.46 -6.87 6.55
CA ASP A 74 -3.28 -7.34 5.44
C ASP A 74 -2.37 -8.00 4.41
N CYS A 75 -2.55 -9.30 4.19
CA CYS A 75 -1.75 -10.13 3.30
C CYS A 75 -2.58 -10.53 2.07
N SER A 76 -1.94 -10.52 0.90
CA SER A 76 -2.57 -10.87 -0.38
C SER A 76 -1.94 -12.09 -1.06
N SER A 77 -0.97 -12.74 -0.40
CA SER A 77 -0.28 -13.93 -0.91
C SER A 77 0.33 -14.76 0.22
N LYS A 78 0.69 -16.01 -0.11
CA LYS A 78 1.42 -16.89 0.83
C LYS A 78 2.74 -16.28 1.30
N THR A 79 3.46 -15.59 0.43
CA THR A 79 4.75 -14.98 0.79
C THR A 79 4.56 -13.85 1.80
N GLU A 80 3.50 -13.05 1.68
CA GLU A 80 3.17 -12.03 2.68
C GLU A 80 2.71 -12.63 4.01
N LEU A 81 1.99 -13.76 3.98
CA LEU A 81 1.65 -14.53 5.18
C LEU A 81 2.91 -15.07 5.87
N MET A 82 3.86 -15.60 5.09
CA MET A 82 5.16 -16.06 5.63
C MET A 82 5.97 -14.93 6.25
N LEU A 83 5.95 -13.73 5.64
CA LEU A 83 6.59 -12.56 6.21
C LEU A 83 5.93 -12.18 7.56
N SER A 84 4.61 -12.21 7.64
CA SER A 84 3.86 -11.95 8.86
C SER A 84 4.19 -12.99 9.96
N GLU A 85 4.21 -14.28 9.61
CA GLU A 85 4.62 -15.36 10.54
C GLU A 85 6.05 -15.15 11.05
N ALA A 86 6.99 -14.78 10.17
CA ALA A 86 8.38 -14.51 10.54
C ALA A 86 8.53 -13.31 11.51
N MET A 87 7.60 -12.37 11.46
CA MET A 87 7.52 -11.24 12.41
C MET A 87 6.77 -11.60 13.71
N GLY A 88 6.29 -12.85 13.86
CA GLY A 88 5.48 -13.28 15.00
C GLY A 88 4.05 -12.72 14.99
N VAL A 89 3.49 -12.42 13.81
CA VAL A 89 2.08 -12.05 13.65
C VAL A 89 1.26 -13.31 13.36
N SER A 90 0.12 -13.46 14.04
CA SER A 90 -0.75 -14.64 13.87
C SER A 90 -2.18 -14.34 14.30
N GLY A 91 -3.08 -15.26 13.99
CA GLY A 91 -4.48 -15.17 14.42
C GLY A 91 -5.20 -13.99 13.81
N SER A 92 -6.04 -13.35 14.60
CA SER A 92 -6.85 -12.19 14.21
C SER A 92 -6.03 -10.92 13.94
N ASP A 93 -4.70 -10.97 14.10
CA ASP A 93 -3.81 -9.87 13.71
C ASP A 93 -3.42 -9.92 12.22
N ILE A 94 -3.86 -10.98 11.51
CA ILE A 94 -3.71 -11.11 10.07
C ILE A 94 -5.09 -11.05 9.41
N MET A 95 -5.27 -10.13 8.47
CA MET A 95 -6.30 -10.17 7.45
C MET A 95 -5.69 -10.81 6.20
N PHE A 96 -6.41 -11.74 5.57
CA PHE A 96 -5.99 -12.34 4.31
C PHE A 96 -6.99 -12.00 3.22
N SER A 97 -6.65 -11.02 2.40
CA SER A 97 -7.48 -10.48 1.30
C SER A 97 -6.77 -10.75 -0.03
N SER A 98 -7.01 -11.92 -0.59
CA SER A 98 -6.49 -12.36 -1.89
C SER A 98 -7.63 -12.45 -2.90
N ASN A 99 -7.31 -12.50 -4.19
CA ASN A 99 -8.29 -12.55 -5.28
C ASN A 99 -8.41 -13.96 -5.85
N GLU A 100 -7.62 -14.33 -6.84
CA GLU A 100 -7.58 -15.69 -7.45
C GLU A 100 -6.76 -16.64 -6.55
N THR A 101 -7.31 -17.00 -5.40
CA THR A 101 -6.57 -17.60 -4.29
C THR A 101 -6.34 -19.11 -4.49
N PRO A 102 -5.08 -19.58 -4.60
CA PRO A 102 -4.76 -20.99 -4.64
C PRO A 102 -5.07 -21.72 -3.33
N ALA A 103 -5.34 -23.02 -3.39
CA ALA A 103 -5.60 -23.84 -2.21
C ALA A 103 -4.52 -23.72 -1.13
N SER A 104 -3.24 -23.73 -1.54
CA SER A 104 -2.10 -23.65 -0.61
C SER A 104 -1.99 -22.32 0.14
N GLU A 105 -2.61 -21.24 -0.35
CA GLU A 105 -2.67 -19.95 0.34
C GLU A 105 -3.78 -19.94 1.38
N TYR A 106 -4.94 -20.52 1.07
CA TYR A 106 -6.01 -20.73 2.05
C TYR A 106 -5.58 -21.65 3.21
N GLU A 107 -4.89 -22.77 2.89
CA GLU A 107 -4.33 -23.68 3.89
C GLU A 107 -3.36 -22.93 4.82
N TYR A 108 -2.49 -22.09 4.24
CA TYR A 108 -1.50 -21.35 5.02
C TYR A 108 -2.15 -20.26 5.88
N ALA A 109 -3.11 -19.50 5.33
CA ALA A 109 -3.86 -18.50 6.08
C ALA A 109 -4.64 -19.13 7.25
N ALA A 110 -5.29 -20.27 7.00
CA ALA A 110 -6.01 -21.02 8.04
C ALA A 110 -5.06 -21.57 9.11
N LYS A 111 -3.89 -22.09 8.72
CA LYS A 111 -2.83 -22.54 9.67
C LYS A 111 -2.42 -21.42 10.62
N LEU A 112 -2.29 -20.20 10.13
CA LEU A 112 -1.94 -19.04 10.95
C LEU A 112 -3.12 -18.50 11.79
N GLY A 113 -4.34 -18.98 11.54
CA GLY A 113 -5.55 -18.46 12.17
C GLY A 113 -5.97 -17.09 11.65
N ALA A 114 -5.51 -16.71 10.46
CA ALA A 114 -5.81 -15.42 9.83
C ALA A 114 -7.32 -15.28 9.56
N THR A 115 -7.83 -14.06 9.60
CA THR A 115 -9.18 -13.75 9.13
C THR A 115 -9.18 -13.76 7.60
N ILE A 116 -9.86 -14.73 7.00
CA ILE A 116 -9.94 -14.86 5.54
C ILE A 116 -11.10 -14.01 5.01
N ASN A 117 -10.80 -13.16 4.03
CA ASN A 117 -11.77 -12.40 3.26
C ASN A 117 -11.99 -13.07 1.91
N LEU A 118 -13.21 -13.58 1.69
CA LEU A 118 -13.59 -14.24 0.43
C LEU A 118 -13.82 -13.18 -0.65
N ASP A 119 -13.22 -13.37 -1.80
CA ASP A 119 -13.32 -12.42 -2.92
C ASP A 119 -14.53 -12.70 -3.84
N ASP A 120 -14.96 -13.95 -3.93
CA ASP A 120 -16.07 -14.38 -4.81
C ASP A 120 -16.94 -15.44 -4.17
N PHE A 121 -18.19 -15.50 -4.64
CA PHE A 121 -19.20 -16.45 -4.15
C PHE A 121 -18.74 -17.92 -4.27
N THR A 122 -18.07 -18.27 -5.35
CA THR A 122 -17.56 -19.62 -5.59
C THR A 122 -16.44 -20.02 -4.62
N HIS A 123 -15.80 -19.04 -4.00
CA HIS A 123 -14.76 -19.29 -3.00
C HIS A 123 -15.28 -19.91 -1.71
N ILE A 124 -16.58 -19.82 -1.41
CA ILE A 124 -17.17 -20.45 -0.22
C ILE A 124 -17.01 -21.97 -0.29
N GLU A 125 -17.48 -22.57 -1.39
CA GLU A 125 -17.37 -24.03 -1.61
C GLU A 125 -15.91 -24.46 -1.77
N PHE A 126 -15.12 -23.67 -2.48
CA PHE A 126 -13.71 -23.95 -2.67
C PHE A 126 -12.94 -23.99 -1.34
N LEU A 127 -13.13 -22.98 -0.48
CA LEU A 127 -12.50 -22.91 0.84
C LEU A 127 -12.91 -24.11 1.73
N GLU A 128 -14.21 -24.46 1.74
CA GLU A 128 -14.70 -25.60 2.50
C GLU A 128 -14.04 -26.91 2.02
N LYS A 129 -13.96 -27.11 0.70
CA LYS A 129 -13.29 -28.26 0.10
C LYS A 129 -11.82 -28.35 0.47
N VAL A 130 -11.12 -27.22 0.46
CA VAL A 130 -9.69 -27.15 0.79
C VAL A 130 -9.43 -27.45 2.26
N LEU A 131 -10.24 -26.90 3.16
CA LEU A 131 -10.00 -27.01 4.62
C LEU A 131 -10.77 -28.16 5.28
N GLY A 132 -11.73 -28.78 4.60
CA GLY A 132 -12.64 -29.78 5.15
C GLY A 132 -13.77 -29.20 5.99
N LYS A 133 -13.62 -27.98 6.50
CA LYS A 133 -14.64 -27.17 7.17
C LYS A 133 -14.29 -25.68 7.09
N LEU A 134 -15.29 -24.83 7.15
CA LEU A 134 -15.08 -23.38 7.17
C LEU A 134 -14.54 -22.90 8.53
N PRO A 135 -13.69 -21.86 8.53
CA PRO A 135 -13.28 -21.16 9.76
C PRO A 135 -14.47 -20.51 10.48
N GLU A 136 -14.35 -20.33 11.78
CA GLU A 136 -15.39 -19.68 12.59
C GLU A 136 -15.58 -18.19 12.29
N THR A 137 -14.57 -17.55 11.71
CA THR A 137 -14.58 -16.14 11.32
C THR A 137 -14.28 -16.02 9.83
N LEU A 138 -15.18 -15.42 9.07
CA LEU A 138 -15.02 -15.15 7.65
C LEU A 138 -15.55 -13.77 7.29
N SER A 139 -14.92 -13.15 6.32
CA SER A 139 -15.37 -11.91 5.68
C SER A 139 -15.67 -12.16 4.21
N MET A 140 -16.55 -11.35 3.64
CA MET A 140 -16.85 -11.35 2.21
C MET A 140 -16.65 -9.97 1.63
N ARG A 141 -16.00 -9.89 0.48
CA ARG A 141 -15.79 -8.65 -0.25
C ARG A 141 -17.02 -8.29 -1.06
N TYR A 142 -17.61 -7.16 -0.73
CA TYR A 142 -18.79 -6.63 -1.44
C TYR A 142 -18.38 -5.82 -2.66
N ASN A 143 -19.08 -6.04 -3.76
CA ASN A 143 -19.02 -5.23 -4.98
C ASN A 143 -20.42 -4.69 -5.28
N PRO A 144 -20.66 -3.38 -5.12
CA PRO A 144 -21.98 -2.77 -5.38
C PRO A 144 -22.34 -2.73 -6.86
N GLY A 145 -21.39 -2.99 -7.78
CA GLY A 145 -21.59 -2.75 -9.20
C GLY A 145 -21.65 -1.26 -9.56
N GLY A 146 -21.89 -0.97 -10.84
CA GLY A 146 -22.07 0.40 -11.33
C GLY A 146 -20.83 1.29 -11.22
N VAL A 147 -21.04 2.57 -10.97
CA VAL A 147 -19.99 3.60 -10.87
C VAL A 147 -19.93 4.12 -9.45
N PHE A 148 -18.72 4.17 -8.88
CA PHE A 148 -18.48 4.82 -7.60
C PHE A 148 -18.11 6.29 -7.81
N THR A 149 -18.91 7.22 -7.29
CA THR A 149 -18.84 8.65 -7.60
C THR A 149 -17.57 9.35 -7.11
N ILE A 150 -16.85 8.76 -6.16
CA ILE A 150 -15.57 9.30 -5.61
C ILE A 150 -14.36 8.58 -6.23
N SER A 151 -14.52 7.97 -7.39
CA SER A 151 -13.41 7.35 -8.14
C SER A 151 -12.53 8.42 -8.80
N ASN A 152 -11.25 8.12 -8.91
CA ASN A 152 -10.24 8.97 -9.57
C ASN A 152 -9.59 8.30 -10.79
N GLY A 153 -10.15 7.18 -11.25
CA GLY A 153 -9.66 6.45 -12.43
C GLY A 153 -8.39 5.61 -12.21
N ILE A 154 -7.88 5.49 -10.97
CA ILE A 154 -6.76 4.57 -10.66
C ILE A 154 -7.24 3.12 -10.62
N MET A 155 -8.48 2.90 -10.25
CA MET A 155 -9.16 1.62 -10.30
C MET A 155 -10.34 1.69 -11.25
N ASP A 156 -10.72 0.56 -11.84
CA ASP A 156 -11.95 0.41 -12.57
C ASP A 156 -13.15 0.70 -11.66
N ASN A 157 -14.26 1.12 -12.27
CA ASN A 157 -15.51 1.22 -11.54
C ASN A 157 -15.93 -0.16 -11.02
N PRO A 158 -16.71 -0.23 -9.91
CA PRO A 158 -17.15 -1.51 -9.36
C PRO A 158 -17.82 -2.43 -10.37
N GLY A 159 -18.55 -1.89 -11.36
CA GLY A 159 -19.17 -2.67 -12.42
C GLY A 159 -18.21 -3.38 -13.38
N ASP A 160 -16.98 -2.87 -13.50
CA ASP A 160 -15.93 -3.40 -14.37
C ASP A 160 -14.81 -4.10 -13.57
N ALA A 161 -14.84 -3.98 -12.23
CA ALA A 161 -13.84 -4.56 -11.36
C ALA A 161 -13.98 -6.09 -11.25
N LYS A 162 -12.85 -6.79 -11.25
CA LYS A 162 -12.81 -8.26 -11.22
C LYS A 162 -13.12 -8.89 -9.87
N TYR A 163 -13.51 -8.14 -8.87
CA TYR A 163 -13.61 -8.61 -7.48
C TYR A 163 -15.00 -8.41 -6.88
N GLY A 164 -15.31 -9.29 -5.93
CA GLY A 164 -16.34 -9.10 -4.95
C GLY A 164 -17.68 -9.74 -5.31
N PHE A 165 -18.46 -9.97 -4.28
CA PHE A 165 -19.82 -10.50 -4.36
C PHE A 165 -20.79 -9.42 -4.80
N THR A 166 -21.72 -9.74 -5.70
CA THR A 166 -22.90 -8.88 -5.93
C THR A 166 -23.77 -8.82 -4.66
N THR A 167 -24.74 -7.92 -4.63
CA THR A 167 -25.66 -7.81 -3.48
C THR A 167 -26.38 -9.14 -3.21
N GLU A 168 -26.93 -9.77 -4.23
CA GLU A 168 -27.65 -11.04 -4.14
C GLU A 168 -26.74 -12.16 -3.65
N GLN A 169 -25.54 -12.27 -4.21
CA GLN A 169 -24.55 -13.26 -3.81
C GLN A 169 -24.09 -13.05 -2.36
N LEU A 170 -23.94 -11.82 -1.92
CA LEU A 170 -23.54 -11.50 -0.54
C LEU A 170 -24.59 -11.99 0.47
N PHE A 171 -25.86 -11.70 0.22
CA PHE A 171 -26.97 -12.14 1.09
C PHE A 171 -27.09 -13.65 1.15
N GLU A 172 -27.01 -14.32 0.00
CA GLU A 172 -27.02 -15.77 -0.06
C GLU A 172 -25.78 -16.37 0.61
N GLY A 173 -24.59 -15.75 0.40
CA GLY A 173 -23.36 -16.14 1.06
C GLY A 173 -23.49 -16.12 2.58
N PHE A 174 -24.09 -15.08 3.17
CA PHE A 174 -24.32 -15.02 4.62
C PHE A 174 -25.23 -16.13 5.12
N ARG A 175 -26.29 -16.50 4.38
CA ARG A 175 -27.16 -17.63 4.74
C ARG A 175 -26.38 -18.93 4.74
N ILE A 176 -25.63 -19.20 3.68
CA ILE A 176 -24.80 -20.39 3.54
C ILE A 176 -23.74 -20.47 4.65
N LEU A 177 -23.02 -19.38 4.90
CA LEU A 177 -21.98 -19.37 5.94
C LEU A 177 -22.57 -19.63 7.33
N LYS A 178 -23.76 -19.06 7.62
CA LYS A 178 -24.46 -19.30 8.89
C LYS A 178 -24.88 -20.78 9.04
N GLU A 179 -25.47 -21.37 7.98
CA GLU A 179 -25.84 -22.78 7.95
C GLU A 179 -24.65 -23.72 8.13
N LYS A 180 -23.49 -23.33 7.57
CA LYS A 180 -22.24 -24.09 7.71
C LYS A 180 -21.48 -23.83 9.02
N GLY A 181 -22.07 -23.08 9.96
CA GLY A 181 -21.58 -22.91 11.32
C GLY A 181 -20.53 -21.84 11.53
N VAL A 182 -20.38 -20.90 10.59
CA VAL A 182 -19.59 -19.68 10.80
C VAL A 182 -20.25 -18.85 11.91
N LYS A 183 -19.45 -18.30 12.81
CA LYS A 183 -19.94 -17.59 14.01
C LYS A 183 -19.72 -16.08 13.95
N ARG A 184 -18.64 -15.64 13.31
CA ARG A 184 -18.27 -14.23 13.19
C ARG A 184 -18.16 -13.85 11.72
N PHE A 185 -18.86 -12.83 11.34
CA PHE A 185 -19.04 -12.41 9.96
C PHE A 185 -18.47 -11.01 9.75
N GLY A 186 -17.78 -10.81 8.64
CA GLY A 186 -17.30 -9.50 8.21
C GLY A 186 -17.84 -9.09 6.84
N ILE A 187 -17.95 -7.80 6.62
CA ILE A 187 -18.12 -7.20 5.30
C ILE A 187 -16.88 -6.40 4.98
N HIS A 188 -16.39 -6.53 3.76
CA HIS A 188 -15.24 -5.80 3.24
C HIS A 188 -15.62 -5.14 1.91
N ALA A 189 -15.11 -3.94 1.62
CA ALA A 189 -15.17 -3.37 0.27
C ALA A 189 -13.99 -2.44 0.01
N PHE A 190 -13.49 -2.47 -1.22
CA PHE A 190 -12.45 -1.59 -1.70
C PHE A 190 -12.87 -1.02 -3.06
N LEU A 191 -13.32 0.23 -3.08
CA LEU A 191 -14.00 0.83 -4.24
C LEU A 191 -13.18 1.90 -4.95
N ALA A 192 -12.13 2.42 -4.34
CA ALA A 192 -11.26 3.44 -4.92
C ALA A 192 -9.85 3.36 -4.36
N SER A 193 -8.88 3.96 -5.06
CA SER A 193 -7.49 4.06 -4.62
C SER A 193 -6.98 5.49 -4.77
N ASN A 194 -6.20 5.95 -3.78
CA ASN A 194 -5.64 7.30 -3.72
C ASN A 194 -6.68 8.42 -3.86
N THR A 195 -7.76 8.35 -3.11
CA THR A 195 -8.75 9.44 -3.05
C THR A 195 -8.25 10.55 -2.12
N VAL A 196 -8.06 11.74 -2.68
CA VAL A 196 -7.58 12.91 -1.94
C VAL A 196 -8.78 13.76 -1.51
N THR A 197 -9.63 13.16 -0.66
CA THR A 197 -10.81 13.81 -0.05
C THR A 197 -11.14 13.15 1.28
N ASN A 198 -11.61 13.94 2.24
CA ASN A 198 -12.05 13.45 3.54
C ASN A 198 -13.40 12.70 3.49
N GLU A 199 -14.11 12.75 2.36
CA GLU A 199 -15.45 12.19 2.22
C GLU A 199 -15.48 10.72 1.80
N TYR A 200 -14.34 10.17 1.35
CA TYR A 200 -14.29 8.80 0.82
C TYR A 200 -14.73 7.77 1.86
N TYR A 201 -14.07 7.73 3.01
CA TYR A 201 -14.43 6.74 4.06
C TYR A 201 -15.81 6.96 4.64
N PRO A 202 -16.26 8.18 5.00
CA PRO A 202 -17.64 8.37 5.44
C PRO A 202 -18.68 7.90 4.42
N THR A 203 -18.45 8.13 3.12
CA THR A 203 -19.35 7.67 2.05
C THR A 203 -19.35 6.15 1.92
N LEU A 204 -18.19 5.51 1.91
CA LEU A 204 -18.04 4.05 1.89
C LEU A 204 -18.67 3.43 3.14
N ALA A 205 -18.38 4.00 4.31
CA ALA A 205 -18.95 3.55 5.58
C ALA A 205 -20.46 3.57 5.57
N LYS A 206 -21.09 4.64 5.06
CA LYS A 206 -22.55 4.72 4.95
C LYS A 206 -23.11 3.57 4.12
N GLN A 207 -22.54 3.29 2.96
CA GLN A 207 -22.97 2.18 2.10
C GLN A 207 -22.85 0.84 2.81
N LEU A 208 -21.72 0.57 3.46
CA LEU A 208 -21.49 -0.71 4.12
C LEU A 208 -22.31 -0.87 5.41
N PHE A 209 -22.57 0.22 6.14
CA PHE A 209 -23.37 0.19 7.35
C PHE A 209 -24.84 -0.05 7.02
N GLU A 210 -25.38 0.64 6.03
CA GLU A 210 -26.75 0.39 5.52
C GLU A 210 -26.90 -1.05 4.99
N LEU A 211 -25.85 -1.56 4.30
CA LEU A 211 -25.82 -2.96 3.84
C LEU A 211 -25.83 -3.94 5.02
N ALA A 212 -25.04 -3.68 6.06
CA ALA A 212 -24.99 -4.53 7.26
C ALA A 212 -26.34 -4.59 8.00
N VAL A 213 -27.08 -3.49 8.05
CA VAL A 213 -28.44 -3.45 8.60
C VAL A 213 -29.38 -4.34 7.77
N LYS A 214 -29.36 -4.20 6.43
CA LYS A 214 -30.18 -5.03 5.53
C LYS A 214 -29.81 -6.52 5.63
N VAL A 215 -28.53 -6.86 5.72
CA VAL A 215 -28.08 -8.25 5.93
C VAL A 215 -28.68 -8.81 7.22
N LYS A 216 -28.66 -8.03 8.31
CA LYS A 216 -29.26 -8.46 9.59
C LYS A 216 -30.77 -8.69 9.47
N GLU A 217 -31.50 -7.79 8.81
CA GLU A 217 -32.95 -7.88 8.62
C GLU A 217 -33.36 -9.10 7.77
N ASP A 218 -32.64 -9.32 6.65
CA ASP A 218 -33.01 -10.36 5.67
C ASP A 218 -32.52 -11.77 6.03
N THR A 219 -31.35 -11.85 6.65
CA THR A 219 -30.68 -13.15 6.91
C THR A 219 -30.62 -13.52 8.38
N GLY A 220 -30.89 -12.57 9.27
CA GLY A 220 -30.69 -12.73 10.70
C GLY A 220 -29.20 -12.89 11.09
N VAL A 221 -28.27 -12.47 10.22
CA VAL A 221 -26.84 -12.45 10.50
C VAL A 221 -26.42 -11.05 10.96
N SER A 222 -25.88 -10.95 12.18
CA SER A 222 -25.25 -9.72 12.65
C SER A 222 -23.74 -9.79 12.36
N VAL A 223 -23.22 -8.83 11.59
CA VAL A 223 -21.80 -8.76 11.32
C VAL A 223 -21.02 -8.35 12.58
N SER A 224 -19.84 -8.90 12.75
CA SER A 224 -18.95 -8.60 13.88
C SER A 224 -17.99 -7.46 13.58
N PHE A 225 -17.68 -7.27 12.30
CA PHE A 225 -16.81 -6.20 11.84
C PHE A 225 -17.13 -5.77 10.42
N ILE A 226 -16.78 -4.51 10.10
CA ILE A 226 -16.85 -3.94 8.76
C ILE A 226 -15.47 -3.39 8.43
N ASN A 227 -14.91 -3.88 7.32
CA ASN A 227 -13.60 -3.48 6.83
C ASN A 227 -13.74 -2.49 5.68
N LEU A 228 -13.35 -1.26 5.93
CA LEU A 228 -13.35 -0.18 4.94
C LEU A 228 -12.17 -0.29 3.96
N SER A 229 -11.29 -1.30 4.15
CA SER A 229 -10.09 -1.53 3.35
C SER A 229 -9.16 -0.31 3.25
N GLY A 230 -8.56 -0.10 2.07
CA GLY A 230 -7.71 1.04 1.78
C GLY A 230 -8.44 2.16 1.03
N GLY A 231 -7.69 2.94 0.28
CA GLY A 231 -8.22 3.94 -0.64
C GLY A 231 -7.98 5.39 -0.26
N VAL A 232 -7.83 5.72 1.03
CA VAL A 232 -7.42 7.06 1.46
C VAL A 232 -6.07 7.41 0.84
N GLY A 233 -6.04 8.51 0.11
CA GLY A 233 -4.91 8.94 -0.68
C GLY A 233 -3.98 9.89 0.04
N ILE A 234 -2.93 10.27 -0.70
CA ILE A 234 -1.94 11.27 -0.31
C ILE A 234 -1.81 12.31 -1.43
N PRO A 235 -1.43 13.55 -1.09
CA PRO A 235 -1.21 14.59 -2.08
C PRO A 235 0.14 14.35 -2.76
N TYR A 236 0.15 13.77 -3.94
CA TYR A 236 1.39 13.63 -4.74
C TYR A 236 1.84 14.96 -5.31
N ARG A 237 0.90 15.84 -5.67
CA ARG A 237 1.18 17.14 -6.26
C ARG A 237 1.20 18.24 -5.21
N PRO A 238 2.07 19.26 -5.34
CA PRO A 238 2.15 20.36 -4.37
C PRO A 238 0.86 21.16 -4.16
N GLU A 239 0.00 21.20 -5.20
CA GLU A 239 -1.28 21.90 -5.16
C GLU A 239 -2.41 21.12 -4.49
N GLN A 240 -2.23 19.83 -4.24
CA GLN A 240 -3.23 19.00 -3.56
C GLN A 240 -3.20 19.22 -2.05
N GLU A 241 -4.37 19.16 -1.43
CA GLU A 241 -4.49 19.21 0.02
C GLU A 241 -4.33 17.81 0.64
N LYS A 242 -3.72 17.77 1.82
CA LYS A 242 -3.57 16.52 2.58
C LYS A 242 -4.90 16.12 3.20
N ASN A 243 -5.25 14.84 3.14
CA ASN A 243 -6.37 14.30 3.90
C ASN A 243 -6.16 14.49 5.41
N ASP A 244 -7.23 14.90 6.09
CA ASP A 244 -7.27 15.00 7.55
C ASP A 244 -7.87 13.72 8.13
N ILE A 245 -7.04 12.87 8.73
CA ILE A 245 -7.47 11.59 9.28
C ILE A 245 -8.43 11.73 10.45
N TYR A 246 -8.34 12.83 11.22
CA TYR A 246 -9.26 13.10 12.32
C TYR A 246 -10.64 13.48 11.79
N ALA A 247 -10.70 14.31 10.75
CA ALA A 247 -11.96 14.62 10.06
C ALA A 247 -12.59 13.39 9.42
N ILE A 248 -11.78 12.51 8.84
CA ILE A 248 -12.23 11.23 8.30
C ILE A 248 -12.79 10.33 9.41
N GLY A 249 -12.06 10.17 10.52
CA GLY A 249 -12.50 9.36 11.66
C GLY A 249 -13.80 9.86 12.28
N GLU A 250 -13.95 11.17 12.44
CA GLU A 250 -15.21 11.78 12.93
C GLU A 250 -16.35 11.63 11.93
N GLY A 251 -16.09 11.73 10.62
CA GLY A 251 -17.09 11.48 9.59
C GLY A 251 -17.61 10.05 9.62
N VAL A 252 -16.73 9.05 9.76
CA VAL A 252 -17.11 7.64 9.91
C VAL A 252 -17.90 7.42 11.21
N ARG A 253 -17.47 8.05 12.31
CA ARG A 253 -18.17 7.97 13.60
C ARG A 253 -19.62 8.45 13.50
N LYS A 254 -19.85 9.61 12.90
CA LYS A 254 -21.21 10.14 12.71
C LYS A 254 -22.11 9.14 11.99
N VAL A 255 -21.64 8.60 10.89
CA VAL A 255 -22.39 7.60 10.13
C VAL A 255 -22.61 6.32 10.95
N PHE A 256 -21.64 5.89 11.76
CA PHE A 256 -21.78 4.77 12.67
C PHE A 256 -22.89 4.99 13.70
N GLU A 257 -22.90 6.15 14.33
CA GLU A 257 -23.90 6.55 15.33
C GLU A 257 -25.30 6.72 14.70
N GLU A 258 -25.39 7.16 13.45
CA GLU A 258 -26.64 7.35 12.74
C GLU A 258 -27.26 6.04 12.20
N VAL A 259 -26.44 5.09 11.77
CA VAL A 259 -26.90 3.89 11.04
C VAL A 259 -26.82 2.62 11.90
N LEU A 260 -25.64 2.32 12.48
CA LEU A 260 -25.43 1.04 13.15
C LEU A 260 -25.98 1.01 14.58
N VAL A 261 -25.82 2.09 15.33
CA VAL A 261 -26.28 2.15 16.73
C VAL A 261 -27.81 1.95 16.84
N PRO A 262 -28.66 2.66 16.07
CA PRO A 262 -30.11 2.45 16.13
C PRO A 262 -30.54 1.04 15.70
N ALA A 263 -29.78 0.40 14.80
CA ALA A 263 -30.05 -0.95 14.32
C ALA A 263 -29.57 -2.05 15.31
N GLY A 264 -29.04 -1.68 16.48
CA GLY A 264 -28.50 -2.62 17.45
C GLY A 264 -27.22 -3.31 16.95
N LEU A 265 -26.40 -2.60 16.20
CA LEU A 265 -25.08 -3.01 15.68
C LEU A 265 -23.97 -2.10 16.24
N GLY A 266 -24.16 -1.48 17.39
CA GLY A 266 -23.22 -0.55 18.00
C GLY A 266 -21.92 -1.19 18.51
N ASP A 267 -21.81 -2.52 18.55
CA ASP A 267 -20.60 -3.26 18.93
C ASP A 267 -19.74 -3.70 17.73
N VAL A 268 -20.14 -3.36 16.50
CA VAL A 268 -19.43 -3.72 15.29
C VAL A 268 -18.04 -3.05 15.27
N ALA A 269 -17.00 -3.85 15.05
CA ALA A 269 -15.65 -3.34 14.91
C ALA A 269 -15.43 -2.73 13.51
N ILE A 270 -14.69 -1.64 13.45
CA ILE A 270 -14.27 -1.02 12.18
C ILE A 270 -12.83 -1.41 11.90
N TYR A 271 -12.59 -1.95 10.70
CA TYR A 271 -11.26 -2.30 10.21
C TYR A 271 -10.89 -1.45 9.01
N THR A 272 -9.61 -1.23 8.84
CA THR A 272 -9.02 -0.53 7.69
C THR A 272 -7.78 -1.28 7.19
N GLU A 273 -7.44 -1.11 5.90
CA GLU A 273 -6.29 -1.76 5.25
C GLU A 273 -5.48 -0.71 4.48
N LEU A 274 -5.04 0.32 5.18
CA LEU A 274 -4.32 1.43 4.57
C LEU A 274 -2.85 1.08 4.34
N GLY A 275 -2.41 1.16 3.08
CA GLY A 275 -0.99 1.05 2.72
C GLY A 275 -0.40 2.41 2.38
N ARG A 276 -0.93 3.02 1.32
CA ARG A 276 -0.42 4.29 0.78
C ARG A 276 -0.46 5.43 1.81
N PHE A 277 -1.58 5.61 2.49
CA PHE A 277 -1.74 6.64 3.51
C PHE A 277 -0.74 6.44 4.67
N MET A 278 -0.51 5.19 5.06
CA MET A 278 0.37 4.87 6.19
C MET A 278 1.84 5.10 5.89
N MET A 279 2.28 4.88 4.64
CA MET A 279 3.71 4.80 4.33
C MET A 279 4.17 5.75 3.22
N GLY A 280 3.28 6.09 2.27
CA GLY A 280 3.64 6.81 1.05
C GLY A 280 4.45 8.07 1.25
N PRO A 281 4.00 9.04 2.08
CA PRO A 281 4.68 10.31 2.29
C PRO A 281 6.02 10.18 3.03
N TYR A 282 6.22 9.07 3.70
CA TYR A 282 7.37 8.82 4.59
C TYR A 282 8.47 7.98 3.92
N GLY A 283 8.50 7.96 2.59
CA GLY A 283 9.56 7.34 1.81
C GLY A 283 9.93 8.19 0.60
N HIS A 284 11.23 8.27 0.33
CA HIS A 284 11.81 8.92 -0.83
C HIS A 284 12.70 7.96 -1.60
N LEU A 285 12.73 8.10 -2.93
CA LEU A 285 13.79 7.52 -3.76
C LEU A 285 14.85 8.61 -3.98
N VAL A 286 16.07 8.31 -3.58
CA VAL A 286 17.25 9.18 -3.78
C VAL A 286 18.04 8.65 -4.96
N THR A 287 18.38 9.53 -5.89
CA THR A 287 19.11 9.19 -7.11
C THR A 287 20.08 10.31 -7.49
N THR A 288 21.11 9.97 -8.24
CA THR A 288 22.10 10.92 -8.76
C THR A 288 21.86 11.18 -10.26
N ALA A 289 21.89 12.43 -10.67
CA ALA A 289 21.96 12.81 -12.07
C ALA A 289 23.32 12.43 -12.66
N ILE A 290 23.36 11.45 -13.55
CA ILE A 290 24.61 10.91 -14.09
C ILE A 290 24.91 11.33 -15.52
N HIS A 291 23.87 11.70 -16.28
CA HIS A 291 23.99 12.12 -17.67
C HIS A 291 23.02 13.25 -18.02
N GLU A 292 23.44 14.07 -18.98
CA GLU A 292 22.60 15.02 -19.69
C GLU A 292 22.53 14.61 -21.17
N LYS A 293 21.38 14.77 -21.80
CA LYS A 293 21.19 14.53 -23.24
C LYS A 293 20.42 15.70 -23.84
N HIS A 294 21.00 16.28 -24.87
CA HIS A 294 20.46 17.42 -25.60
C HIS A 294 20.07 16.93 -27.01
N THR A 295 18.80 16.60 -27.23
CA THR A 295 18.29 16.15 -28.53
C THR A 295 17.11 17.02 -28.96
N HIS A 296 15.92 16.46 -29.22
CA HIS A 296 14.70 17.23 -29.44
C HIS A 296 14.10 17.74 -28.12
N LYS A 297 14.57 17.21 -27.00
CA LYS A 297 14.24 17.62 -25.63
C LYS A 297 15.51 17.60 -24.79
N GLU A 298 15.41 18.19 -23.61
CA GLU A 298 16.42 18.13 -22.56
C GLU A 298 16.14 16.96 -21.63
N TYR A 299 17.10 16.06 -21.48
CA TYR A 299 16.97 14.87 -20.62
C TYR A 299 18.02 14.89 -19.50
N ILE A 300 17.56 14.55 -18.31
CA ILE A 300 18.43 14.23 -17.16
C ILE A 300 18.37 12.72 -16.94
N GLY A 301 19.49 12.04 -17.17
CA GLY A 301 19.62 10.61 -16.91
C GLY A 301 20.06 10.34 -15.49
N CYS A 302 19.32 9.51 -14.79
CA CYS A 302 19.58 9.12 -13.40
C CYS A 302 20.20 7.72 -13.31
N ASP A 303 20.88 7.43 -12.20
CA ASP A 303 21.30 6.06 -11.86
C ASP A 303 20.12 5.18 -11.40
N ALA A 304 19.03 5.77 -10.89
CA ALA A 304 17.75 5.09 -10.71
C ALA A 304 17.03 4.88 -12.06
N CYS A 305 16.12 3.92 -12.10
CA CYS A 305 15.25 3.63 -13.24
C CYS A 305 13.88 3.11 -12.76
N ALA A 306 12.99 2.76 -13.69
CA ALA A 306 11.65 2.24 -13.35
C ALA A 306 11.67 0.95 -12.51
N VAL A 307 12.79 0.22 -12.45
CA VAL A 307 13.00 -0.88 -11.51
C VAL A 307 12.89 -0.41 -10.05
N ASN A 308 13.31 0.82 -9.76
CA ASN A 308 13.24 1.43 -8.43
C ASN A 308 11.88 2.08 -8.17
N LEU A 309 11.24 2.65 -9.21
CA LEU A 309 9.92 3.30 -9.12
C LEU A 309 9.17 3.18 -10.44
N MET A 310 8.35 2.13 -10.57
CA MET A 310 7.65 1.83 -11.82
C MET A 310 6.40 2.70 -12.06
N ARG A 311 5.82 3.30 -11.02
CA ARG A 311 4.54 4.01 -11.09
C ARG A 311 4.47 5.12 -12.17
N PRO A 312 5.47 5.98 -12.34
CA PRO A 312 5.46 6.96 -13.43
C PRO A 312 5.39 6.31 -14.81
N ALA A 313 6.17 5.25 -15.03
CA ALA A 313 6.20 4.53 -16.31
C ALA A 313 4.89 3.78 -16.59
N MET A 314 4.28 3.16 -15.58
CA MET A 314 3.09 2.30 -15.72
C MET A 314 1.79 3.10 -15.76
N TYR A 315 1.68 4.13 -14.91
CA TYR A 315 0.42 4.86 -14.70
C TYR A 315 0.47 6.33 -15.11
N GLY A 316 1.64 6.83 -15.56
CA GLY A 316 1.85 8.28 -15.69
C GLY A 316 1.76 9.00 -14.33
N ALA A 317 2.02 8.28 -13.23
CA ALA A 317 1.88 8.83 -11.88
C ALA A 317 2.88 9.95 -11.64
N TYR A 318 2.37 11.05 -11.07
CA TYR A 318 3.21 12.17 -10.67
C TYR A 318 3.92 11.83 -9.35
N HIS A 319 5.22 12.10 -9.32
CA HIS A 319 6.02 12.25 -8.11
C HIS A 319 6.75 13.59 -8.16
N HIS A 320 6.76 14.32 -7.04
CA HIS A 320 7.53 15.54 -6.94
C HIS A 320 9.03 15.23 -6.92
N ILE A 321 9.83 16.08 -7.53
CA ILE A 321 11.28 15.95 -7.58
C ILE A 321 11.89 17.21 -6.99
N THR A 322 12.73 17.05 -5.97
CA THR A 322 13.55 18.12 -5.41
C THR A 322 15.00 17.92 -5.85
N VAL A 323 15.63 18.96 -6.37
CA VAL A 323 17.05 19.01 -6.65
C VAL A 323 17.75 19.54 -5.40
N MET A 324 18.50 18.66 -4.71
CA MET A 324 19.03 18.98 -3.39
C MET A 324 20.06 20.11 -3.42
N GLY A 325 19.84 21.10 -2.56
CA GLY A 325 20.64 22.33 -2.49
C GLY A 325 20.28 23.39 -3.55
N LYS A 326 19.19 23.14 -4.30
CA LYS A 326 18.63 24.08 -5.28
C LYS A 326 17.13 24.33 -5.05
N GLU A 327 16.65 24.11 -3.84
CA GLU A 327 15.22 24.15 -3.47
C GLU A 327 14.61 25.53 -3.72
N ASP A 328 15.39 26.59 -3.53
CA ASP A 328 14.97 27.98 -3.75
C ASP A 328 15.36 28.55 -5.12
N ALA A 329 15.99 27.75 -5.98
CA ALA A 329 16.38 28.16 -7.32
C ALA A 329 15.18 28.20 -8.27
N PRO A 330 15.19 29.08 -9.29
CA PRO A 330 14.09 29.15 -10.24
C PRO A 330 13.91 27.83 -11.00
N CYS A 331 12.66 27.36 -11.10
CA CYS A 331 12.29 26.21 -11.94
C CYS A 331 12.07 26.67 -13.37
N ASP A 332 13.12 27.04 -14.07
CA ASP A 332 13.10 27.63 -15.41
C ASP A 332 13.64 26.70 -16.52
N HIS A 333 14.05 25.49 -16.16
CA HIS A 333 14.49 24.47 -17.09
C HIS A 333 13.45 23.38 -17.26
N LYS A 334 13.15 23.00 -18.50
CA LYS A 334 12.20 21.94 -18.82
C LYS A 334 12.93 20.65 -19.12
N TYR A 335 12.74 19.63 -18.31
CA TYR A 335 13.38 18.33 -18.45
C TYR A 335 12.41 17.16 -18.53
N ASP A 336 12.82 16.12 -19.28
CA ASP A 336 12.41 14.74 -19.00
C ASP A 336 13.48 14.12 -18.07
N VAL A 337 13.08 13.65 -16.89
CA VAL A 337 13.97 12.94 -15.94
C VAL A 337 13.80 11.45 -16.18
N VAL A 338 14.88 10.76 -16.57
CA VAL A 338 14.81 9.42 -17.15
C VAL A 338 15.77 8.44 -16.46
N GLY A 339 15.42 7.15 -16.51
CA GLY A 339 16.27 6.05 -16.09
C GLY A 339 17.08 5.44 -17.24
N SER A 340 17.66 4.27 -16.97
CA SER A 340 18.61 3.59 -17.84
C SER A 340 18.06 2.34 -18.55
N LEU A 341 16.76 2.08 -18.50
CA LEU A 341 16.16 0.93 -19.17
C LEU A 341 16.06 1.14 -20.68
N CYS A 342 16.11 0.06 -21.45
CA CYS A 342 15.79 0.03 -22.87
C CYS A 342 14.26 0.13 -23.10
N GLU A 343 13.58 0.91 -22.29
CA GLU A 343 12.14 1.17 -22.29
C GLU A 343 11.90 2.67 -22.36
N ASN A 344 11.25 3.14 -23.42
CA ASN A 344 11.04 4.57 -23.62
C ASN A 344 10.20 5.25 -22.52
N ASN A 345 9.36 4.47 -21.82
CA ASN A 345 8.55 4.96 -20.71
C ASN A 345 9.31 5.01 -19.35
N ASP A 346 10.59 4.65 -19.32
CA ASP A 346 11.43 4.76 -18.14
C ASP A 346 11.73 6.24 -17.82
N LYS A 347 10.71 6.94 -17.39
CA LYS A 347 10.70 8.37 -17.11
C LYS A 347 10.03 8.64 -15.77
N PHE A 348 10.75 9.31 -14.88
CA PHE A 348 10.22 9.80 -13.61
C PHE A 348 9.39 11.07 -13.76
N ALA A 349 9.74 11.88 -14.77
CA ALA A 349 9.03 13.10 -15.11
C ALA A 349 9.15 13.39 -16.62
N ILE A 350 8.13 14.03 -17.19
CA ILE A 350 8.05 14.45 -18.57
C ILE A 350 7.70 15.93 -18.60
N ASP A 351 8.44 16.71 -19.41
CA ASP A 351 8.26 18.16 -19.58
C ASP A 351 8.16 18.91 -18.23
N ARG A 352 8.95 18.46 -17.23
CA ARG A 352 8.94 19.00 -15.87
C ARG A 352 9.79 20.27 -15.79
N MET A 353 9.19 21.34 -15.27
CA MET A 353 9.94 22.54 -14.91
C MET A 353 10.66 22.30 -13.58
N LEU A 354 11.99 22.37 -13.60
CA LEU A 354 12.88 22.15 -12.46
C LEU A 354 13.98 23.22 -12.43
N PRO A 355 14.69 23.40 -11.32
CA PRO A 355 15.95 24.13 -11.32
C PRO A 355 16.95 23.49 -12.27
N LYS A 356 17.95 24.27 -12.71
CA LYS A 356 19.06 23.71 -13.51
C LYS A 356 19.68 22.52 -12.76
N ILE A 357 19.71 21.37 -13.43
CA ILE A 357 20.33 20.15 -12.91
C ILE A 357 21.69 19.98 -13.58
N ASP A 358 22.71 19.80 -12.77
CA ASP A 358 24.06 19.50 -13.21
C ASP A 358 24.41 18.04 -12.91
N LYS A 359 25.31 17.46 -13.69
CA LYS A 359 25.81 16.09 -13.45
C LYS A 359 26.43 16.00 -12.04
N GLY A 360 25.97 15.03 -11.26
CA GLY A 360 26.35 14.82 -9.86
C GLY A 360 25.34 15.36 -8.85
N ASP A 361 24.34 16.12 -9.28
CA ASP A 361 23.27 16.56 -8.39
C ASP A 361 22.49 15.39 -7.84
N LEU A 362 22.15 15.47 -6.55
CA LEU A 362 21.24 14.54 -5.89
C LEU A 362 19.79 14.97 -6.10
N LEU A 363 18.99 14.03 -6.56
CA LEU A 363 17.55 14.21 -6.73
C LEU A 363 16.80 13.37 -5.70
N VAL A 364 15.83 13.99 -5.03
CA VAL A 364 14.89 13.32 -4.16
C VAL A 364 13.54 13.22 -4.88
N ILE A 365 13.10 11.99 -5.15
CA ILE A 365 11.76 11.71 -5.70
C ILE A 365 10.85 11.37 -4.52
N HIS A 366 9.85 12.21 -4.29
CA HIS A 366 8.99 12.17 -3.11
C HIS A 366 7.91 11.08 -3.15
N ASP A 367 7.36 10.78 -1.99
CA ASP A 367 6.15 9.96 -1.80
C ASP A 367 6.27 8.54 -2.37
N THR A 368 7.46 7.95 -2.28
CA THR A 368 7.75 6.61 -2.78
C THR A 368 7.65 5.52 -1.72
N GLY A 369 7.23 5.86 -0.49
CA GLY A 369 7.19 4.96 0.64
C GLY A 369 6.19 3.81 0.52
N ALA A 370 5.20 3.93 -0.37
CA ALA A 370 4.25 2.87 -0.69
C ALA A 370 4.19 2.64 -2.20
N HIS A 371 4.14 1.37 -2.62
CA HIS A 371 4.11 0.99 -4.04
C HIS A 371 5.30 1.55 -4.85
N GLY A 372 6.40 1.84 -4.17
CA GLY A 372 7.70 2.20 -4.75
C GLY A 372 8.55 0.94 -4.92
N PHE A 373 9.39 0.65 -3.94
CA PHE A 373 10.23 -0.56 -3.93
C PHE A 373 9.43 -1.85 -4.16
N ALA A 374 8.24 -1.97 -3.56
CA ALA A 374 7.40 -3.16 -3.63
C ALA A 374 7.01 -3.57 -5.05
N MET A 375 6.82 -2.61 -5.96
CA MET A 375 6.47 -2.85 -7.36
C MET A 375 7.69 -3.04 -8.26
N GLY A 376 8.90 -3.08 -7.71
CA GLY A 376 10.13 -3.26 -8.48
C GLY A 376 10.21 -4.62 -9.18
N TYR A 377 11.00 -4.65 -10.26
CA TYR A 377 11.24 -5.80 -11.14
C TYR A 377 12.69 -5.76 -11.64
N ASN A 378 13.10 -6.68 -12.52
CA ASN A 378 14.50 -6.77 -12.96
C ASN A 378 14.66 -6.67 -14.49
N TYR A 379 13.87 -5.81 -15.15
CA TYR A 379 14.04 -5.61 -16.60
C TYR A 379 15.44 -5.10 -16.95
N ASN A 380 15.97 -5.52 -18.09
CA ASN A 380 17.38 -5.32 -18.52
C ASN A 380 18.43 -5.86 -17.52
N GLY A 381 18.07 -6.77 -16.62
CA GLY A 381 18.96 -7.25 -15.58
C GLY A 381 19.34 -6.17 -14.54
N LYS A 382 18.60 -5.07 -14.47
CA LYS A 382 18.80 -4.06 -13.42
C LYS A 382 18.36 -4.61 -12.07
N LEU A 383 19.12 -4.28 -11.05
CA LEU A 383 18.98 -4.78 -9.69
C LEU A 383 18.19 -3.78 -8.83
N LYS A 384 17.44 -4.28 -7.86
CA LYS A 384 16.73 -3.45 -6.91
C LYS A 384 17.71 -2.79 -5.94
N SER A 385 17.41 -1.54 -5.60
CA SER A 385 18.21 -0.72 -4.70
C SER A 385 18.07 -1.13 -3.23
N ALA A 386 18.90 -0.56 -2.36
CA ALA A 386 18.77 -0.68 -0.92
C ALA A 386 17.54 0.09 -0.40
N GLU A 387 17.09 -0.31 0.80
CA GLU A 387 16.13 0.44 1.63
C GLU A 387 16.80 0.82 2.94
N LEU A 388 16.72 2.10 3.29
CA LEU A 388 17.29 2.72 4.48
C LEU A 388 16.21 3.28 5.38
N LEU A 389 16.42 3.29 6.69
CA LEU A 389 15.55 3.93 7.67
C LEU A 389 16.31 5.09 8.33
N LEU A 390 15.83 6.31 8.16
CA LEU A 390 16.25 7.46 8.95
C LEU A 390 15.52 7.39 10.29
N LYS A 391 16.27 7.14 11.35
CA LYS A 391 15.75 6.99 12.70
C LYS A 391 15.47 8.35 13.35
N GLU A 392 14.64 8.34 14.41
CA GLU A 392 14.31 9.56 15.16
C GLU A 392 15.55 10.26 15.76
N ASP A 393 16.60 9.53 16.06
CA ASP A 393 17.89 10.08 16.57
C ASP A 393 18.80 10.63 15.46
N GLY A 394 18.35 10.58 14.21
CA GLY A 394 19.11 11.04 13.03
C GLY A 394 20.10 10.00 12.47
N SER A 395 20.24 8.85 13.10
CA SER A 395 21.04 7.75 12.56
C SER A 395 20.34 7.07 11.37
N VAL A 396 21.12 6.39 10.52
CA VAL A 396 20.59 5.67 9.35
C VAL A 396 20.86 4.18 9.50
N GLN A 397 19.81 3.39 9.36
CA GLN A 397 19.85 1.94 9.42
C GLN A 397 19.58 1.32 8.05
N LEU A 398 20.43 0.38 7.63
CA LEU A 398 20.15 -0.48 6.49
C LEU A 398 19.05 -1.47 6.88
N ILE A 399 17.87 -1.38 6.24
CA ILE A 399 16.72 -2.27 6.51
C ILE A 399 16.48 -3.28 5.38
N ARG A 400 17.12 -3.08 4.24
CA ARG A 400 17.25 -4.05 3.15
C ARG A 400 18.49 -3.69 2.32
N ARG A 401 19.40 -4.65 2.13
CA ARG A 401 20.51 -4.43 1.22
C ARG A 401 20.06 -4.32 -0.23
N ALA A 402 20.85 -3.68 -1.08
CA ALA A 402 20.66 -3.77 -2.52
C ALA A 402 20.81 -5.22 -3.02
N GLU A 403 20.13 -5.55 -4.11
CA GLU A 403 20.38 -6.79 -4.83
C GLU A 403 21.79 -6.79 -5.42
N THR A 404 22.35 -7.98 -5.52
CA THR A 404 23.61 -8.26 -6.22
C THR A 404 23.33 -9.16 -7.43
N PRO A 405 24.24 -9.33 -8.37
CA PRO A 405 24.10 -10.30 -9.45
C PRO A 405 23.79 -11.72 -8.94
N LYS A 406 24.26 -12.08 -7.74
CA LYS A 406 23.92 -13.37 -7.11
C LYS A 406 22.43 -13.54 -6.88
N ASP A 407 21.75 -12.50 -6.46
CA ASP A 407 20.30 -12.52 -6.23
C ASP A 407 19.55 -12.72 -7.57
N TYR A 408 19.99 -12.03 -8.62
CA TYR A 408 19.40 -12.14 -9.96
C TYR A 408 19.56 -13.54 -10.54
N PHE A 409 20.72 -14.18 -10.34
CA PHE A 409 21.02 -15.51 -10.85
C PHE A 409 20.61 -16.65 -9.92
N ALA A 410 20.12 -16.36 -8.71
CA ALA A 410 19.82 -17.37 -7.69
C ALA A 410 18.83 -18.47 -8.12
N THR A 411 18.02 -18.23 -9.16
CA THR A 411 17.03 -19.16 -9.68
C THR A 411 17.55 -20.04 -10.83
N PHE A 412 18.79 -19.86 -11.28
CA PHE A 412 19.38 -20.65 -12.35
C PHE A 412 20.05 -21.91 -11.79
N ASP A 413 19.29 -22.98 -11.64
CA ASP A 413 19.83 -24.27 -11.21
C ASP A 413 20.66 -24.93 -12.30
N GLY A 414 21.79 -25.56 -11.91
CA GLY A 414 22.64 -26.32 -12.79
C GLY A 414 23.52 -25.54 -13.75
N LEU A 415 23.55 -24.20 -13.63
CA LEU A 415 24.49 -23.35 -14.33
C LEU A 415 25.58 -22.90 -13.36
N ASP A 416 26.79 -23.37 -13.61
CA ASP A 416 27.99 -23.00 -12.83
C ASP A 416 28.53 -21.64 -13.30
N ILE A 417 27.68 -20.60 -13.13
CA ILE A 417 28.03 -19.23 -13.55
C ILE A 417 28.83 -18.49 -12.48
N TRP A 418 28.80 -18.98 -11.23
CA TRP A 418 29.44 -18.33 -10.09
C TRP A 418 30.97 -18.37 -10.17
N ASP A 419 31.54 -19.45 -10.68
CA ASP A 419 33.01 -19.59 -10.82
C ASP A 419 33.61 -18.70 -11.90
N LYS A 420 32.76 -18.12 -12.78
CA LYS A 420 33.19 -17.23 -13.86
C LYS A 420 33.25 -15.76 -13.49
N PHE A 421 32.64 -15.38 -12.38
CA PHE A 421 32.52 -13.99 -11.96
C PHE A 421 32.99 -13.80 -10.51
N GLN A 422 33.84 -12.81 -10.29
CA GLN A 422 34.17 -12.34 -8.94
C GLN A 422 33.08 -11.32 -8.56
N PHE A 423 32.27 -11.66 -7.56
CA PHE A 423 31.23 -10.81 -7.02
C PHE A 423 31.64 -10.22 -5.67
#